data_eaafc2e250f0ea83ec936edc9f6e5985
#
_entry.id   eaafc2e250f0ea83ec936edc9f6e5985
#
_cell.length_a   1.000
_cell.length_b   1.000
_cell.length_c   1.000
_cell.angle_alpha   90.00
_cell.angle_beta   90.00
_cell.angle_gamma   90.00
#
_symmetry.space_group_name_H-M   'P 1'
#
loop_
_entity.id
_entity.type
_entity.pdbx_description
1 polymer ?
#
loop_
_entity_poly.entity_id
_entity_poly.type
_entity_poly.pdbx_seq_one_letter_code
_entity_poly.pdbx_strand_id
1 'polypeptide(L)'
;MKLLKKLLLIAFIGFSLISNAQKINVRIYAAKPIKEVSFVSSFGRYKVKFGENETNIQKTDIIKLRAKDDKVELLINDSIIGKYKNISFLSQGLMNFFLVRPSDSTIKEGRYDDNLMVSIDSKNRLKLINNIETESYIAGVVQAETWGATKNVDFFKLQAICVRNYLFMNINKHIKQGYHMCDDVHCQAYKGRANQVEVIQGAYNSKSEVIVDSAGNLIETLFHSNSGGETVNSEDVWSKPFSHLVGKKDSFSVGMKAYEWEKYIKLKDWRRYFKDKGVDIKDDSIKNELINFSQKEGRKKDMFGIPLVQIRKDFGLRSTFFDCQEWGSEVKLKGRGYGHGVGMSQEGAINMCDQGFEYWQVIEFYFTGSKVKRIETDKIINNINELIINDNK
;
A
#
# COMPACT_ATOMS: atom_id res chain seq x y z
N MET A 1 -25.54 -23.62 -66.70
CA MET A 1 -26.10 -23.12 -65.43
C MET A 1 -24.92 -22.84 -64.44
N LYS A 2 -24.56 -21.58 -64.34
CA LYS A 2 -23.40 -21.14 -63.56
C LYS A 2 -23.86 -20.84 -62.14
N LEU A 3 -23.42 -21.65 -61.18
CA LEU A 3 -23.63 -21.41 -59.76
C LEU A 3 -22.59 -20.39 -59.26
N LEU A 4 -23.05 -19.20 -59.01
CA LEU A 4 -22.23 -18.10 -58.48
C LEU A 4 -22.00 -18.33 -57.00
N LYS A 5 -20.80 -18.80 -56.62
CA LYS A 5 -20.37 -18.84 -55.25
C LYS A 5 -20.09 -17.41 -54.76
N LYS A 6 -21.01 -16.83 -54.01
CA LYS A 6 -20.77 -15.62 -53.24
C LYS A 6 -19.85 -15.97 -52.07
N LEU A 7 -18.56 -15.66 -52.20
CA LEU A 7 -17.64 -15.57 -51.03
C LEU A 7 -18.06 -14.35 -50.23
N LEU A 8 -18.68 -14.59 -49.08
CA LEU A 8 -18.82 -13.57 -48.04
C LEU A 8 -17.45 -13.42 -47.35
N LEU A 9 -16.70 -12.40 -47.77
CA LEU A 9 -15.52 -11.94 -47.08
C LEU A 9 -15.98 -11.21 -45.81
N ILE A 10 -16.12 -11.94 -44.70
CA ILE A 10 -16.31 -11.31 -43.39
C ILE A 10 -14.96 -10.70 -43.01
N ALA A 11 -14.82 -9.42 -43.36
CA ALA A 11 -13.78 -8.61 -42.80
C ALA A 11 -14.00 -8.55 -41.26
N PHE A 12 -13.32 -9.40 -40.51
CA PHE A 12 -13.11 -9.22 -39.08
C PHE A 12 -12.31 -7.92 -38.94
N ILE A 13 -13.00 -6.79 -38.92
CA ILE A 13 -12.44 -5.56 -38.36
C ILE A 13 -12.27 -5.88 -36.86
N GLY A 14 -11.14 -6.45 -36.56
CA GLY A 14 -10.65 -6.48 -35.18
C GLY A 14 -10.49 -5.03 -34.75
N PHE A 15 -11.54 -4.44 -34.24
CA PHE A 15 -11.39 -3.33 -33.29
C PHE A 15 -10.60 -3.89 -32.14
N SER A 16 -9.29 -3.87 -32.29
CA SER A 16 -8.40 -3.86 -31.11
C SER A 16 -8.79 -2.59 -30.35
N LEU A 17 -9.73 -2.73 -29.43
CA LEU A 17 -9.83 -1.84 -28.29
C LEU A 17 -8.44 -1.93 -27.63
N ILE A 18 -7.51 -1.10 -28.07
CA ILE A 18 -6.35 -0.73 -27.29
C ILE A 18 -6.99 -0.04 -26.08
N SER A 19 -7.39 -0.84 -25.10
CA SER A 19 -7.70 -0.35 -23.78
C SER A 19 -6.41 0.35 -23.36
N ASN A 20 -6.38 1.68 -23.49
CA ASN A 20 -5.30 2.47 -22.92
C ASN A 20 -5.31 2.15 -21.44
N ALA A 21 -4.38 1.30 -21.02
CA ALA A 21 -4.24 0.91 -19.61
C ALA A 21 -4.18 2.18 -18.79
N GLN A 22 -5.14 2.32 -17.87
CA GLN A 22 -5.29 3.54 -17.07
C GLN A 22 -4.08 3.71 -16.16
N LYS A 23 -3.37 4.82 -16.32
CA LYS A 23 -2.17 5.13 -15.55
C LYS A 23 -2.46 6.13 -14.46
N ILE A 24 -1.83 5.91 -13.32
CA ILE A 24 -1.80 6.83 -12.19
C ILE A 24 -0.39 7.38 -11.98
N ASN A 25 -0.31 8.54 -11.36
CA ASN A 25 0.95 9.20 -11.01
C ASN A 25 1.29 8.90 -9.55
N VAL A 26 2.40 8.22 -9.32
CA VAL A 26 2.89 7.87 -7.99
C VAL A 26 4.20 8.60 -7.72
N ARG A 27 4.24 9.48 -6.72
CA ARG A 27 5.50 10.10 -6.29
C ARG A 27 6.34 9.05 -5.56
N ILE A 28 7.45 8.65 -6.16
CA ILE A 28 8.42 7.71 -5.59
C ILE A 28 9.53 8.46 -4.84
N TYR A 29 10.09 7.83 -3.81
CA TYR A 29 11.04 8.43 -2.86
C TYR A 29 10.51 9.72 -2.20
N ALA A 30 9.20 9.80 -1.95
CA ALA A 30 8.53 11.01 -1.48
C ALA A 30 9.13 11.56 -0.17
N ALA A 31 9.49 10.68 0.77
CA ALA A 31 10.10 11.04 2.05
C ALA A 31 11.63 11.22 2.00
N LYS A 32 12.28 11.00 0.85
CA LYS A 32 13.76 11.02 0.72
C LYS A 32 14.26 12.31 0.08
N PRO A 33 15.40 12.87 0.54
CA PRO A 33 15.97 14.09 -0.03
C PRO A 33 16.81 13.81 -1.28
N ILE A 34 16.20 13.30 -2.35
CA ILE A 34 16.91 12.92 -3.57
C ILE A 34 17.38 14.15 -4.35
N LYS A 35 18.68 14.25 -4.59
CA LYS A 35 19.29 15.31 -5.43
C LYS A 35 19.88 14.79 -6.73
N GLU A 36 20.26 13.51 -6.78
CA GLU A 36 20.79 12.88 -7.98
C GLU A 36 20.37 11.43 -8.05
N VAL A 37 20.00 10.98 -9.26
CA VAL A 37 19.72 9.58 -9.56
C VAL A 37 20.28 9.18 -10.91
N SER A 38 20.54 7.88 -11.08
CA SER A 38 20.69 7.28 -12.41
C SER A 38 19.40 6.59 -12.81
N PHE A 39 18.99 6.76 -14.07
CA PHE A 39 17.95 5.98 -14.73
C PHE A 39 18.59 4.88 -15.57
N VAL A 40 18.13 3.65 -15.41
CA VAL A 40 18.61 2.48 -16.19
C VAL A 40 17.41 1.80 -16.83
N SER A 41 17.41 1.72 -18.17
CA SER A 41 16.44 0.93 -18.93
C SER A 41 16.74 -0.55 -18.71
N SER A 42 16.03 -1.20 -17.79
CA SER A 42 16.28 -2.60 -17.41
C SER A 42 15.63 -3.59 -18.38
N PHE A 43 14.47 -3.24 -18.94
CA PHE A 43 13.78 -4.03 -19.94
C PHE A 43 12.91 -3.16 -20.84
N GLY A 44 12.78 -3.58 -22.10
CA GLY A 44 12.00 -2.85 -23.10
C GLY A 44 12.78 -1.69 -23.72
N ARG A 45 12.07 -0.71 -24.24
CA ARG A 45 12.64 0.47 -24.93
C ARG A 45 12.07 1.73 -24.30
N TYR A 46 12.89 2.76 -24.22
CA TYR A 46 12.51 4.05 -23.68
C TYR A 46 12.92 5.19 -24.63
N LYS A 47 12.10 6.24 -24.63
CA LYS A 47 12.40 7.51 -25.21
C LYS A 47 12.48 8.53 -24.08
N VAL A 48 13.49 9.37 -24.06
CA VAL A 48 13.58 10.52 -23.14
C VAL A 48 13.12 11.77 -23.87
N LYS A 49 12.19 12.52 -23.24
CA LYS A 49 11.72 13.83 -23.71
C LYS A 49 12.18 14.92 -22.76
N PHE A 50 12.74 15.99 -23.30
CA PHE A 50 13.32 17.12 -22.57
C PHE A 50 13.20 18.42 -23.38
N GLY A 51 12.45 19.41 -22.85
CA GLY A 51 12.05 20.58 -23.63
C GLY A 51 11.28 20.17 -24.89
N GLU A 52 11.68 20.71 -26.02
CA GLU A 52 11.12 20.37 -27.35
C GLU A 52 11.81 19.16 -28.01
N ASN A 53 12.84 18.61 -27.37
CA ASN A 53 13.64 17.51 -27.94
C ASN A 53 13.21 16.16 -27.35
N GLU A 54 13.47 15.12 -28.14
CA GLU A 54 13.34 13.74 -27.70
C GLU A 54 14.40 12.84 -28.34
N THR A 55 14.83 11.80 -27.63
CA THR A 55 15.76 10.81 -28.18
C THR A 55 15.46 9.41 -27.62
N ASN A 56 15.80 8.39 -28.39
CA ASN A 56 15.71 7.00 -27.92
C ASN A 56 16.90 6.69 -27.00
N ILE A 57 16.62 6.00 -25.90
CA ILE A 57 17.64 5.53 -24.97
C ILE A 57 18.13 4.16 -25.42
N GLN A 58 19.45 4.02 -25.57
CA GLN A 58 20.07 2.73 -25.79
C GLN A 58 20.29 2.00 -24.46
N LYS A 59 20.35 0.67 -24.48
CA LYS A 59 20.59 -0.14 -23.26
C LYS A 59 21.93 0.15 -22.58
N THR A 60 22.90 0.64 -23.35
CA THR A 60 24.24 1.00 -22.90
C THR A 60 24.34 2.40 -22.35
N ASP A 61 23.30 3.26 -22.53
CA ASP A 61 23.34 4.64 -22.09
C ASP A 61 23.30 4.73 -20.57
N ILE A 62 24.18 5.54 -20.02
CA ILE A 62 24.20 5.93 -18.61
C ILE A 62 23.52 7.29 -18.50
N ILE A 63 22.29 7.27 -17.96
CA ILE A 63 21.50 8.49 -17.78
C ILE A 63 21.61 8.95 -16.32
N LYS A 64 22.07 10.20 -16.11
CA LYS A 64 22.09 10.82 -14.78
C LYS A 64 21.19 12.06 -14.76
N LEU A 65 20.50 12.27 -13.65
CA LEU A 65 19.60 13.39 -13.41
C LEU A 65 19.99 14.05 -12.10
N ARG A 66 20.24 15.36 -12.13
CA ARG A 66 20.66 16.15 -10.96
C ARG A 66 19.73 17.33 -10.74
N ALA A 67 19.44 17.64 -9.50
CA ALA A 67 18.79 18.89 -9.11
C ALA A 67 19.81 20.02 -9.12
N LYS A 68 19.67 21.00 -10.02
CA LYS A 68 20.60 22.13 -10.16
C LYS A 68 19.87 23.37 -10.66
N ASP A 69 20.01 24.48 -9.94
CA ASP A 69 19.45 25.79 -10.33
C ASP A 69 17.93 25.71 -10.61
N ASP A 70 17.17 25.06 -9.69
CA ASP A 70 15.71 24.81 -9.79
C ASP A 70 15.25 24.08 -11.07
N LYS A 71 16.19 23.40 -11.73
CA LYS A 71 15.96 22.58 -12.93
C LYS A 71 16.59 21.20 -12.77
N VAL A 72 16.17 20.29 -13.62
CA VAL A 72 16.77 18.97 -13.76
C VAL A 72 17.89 19.05 -14.80
N GLU A 73 19.13 18.85 -14.38
CA GLU A 73 20.27 18.69 -15.28
C GLU A 73 20.28 17.24 -15.79
N LEU A 74 20.23 17.08 -17.12
CA LEU A 74 20.28 15.78 -17.81
C LEU A 74 21.70 15.54 -18.32
N LEU A 75 22.24 14.36 -17.97
CA LEU A 75 23.48 13.85 -18.53
C LEU A 75 23.23 12.52 -19.23
N ILE A 76 23.81 12.33 -20.39
CA ILE A 76 23.83 11.07 -21.14
C ILE A 76 25.29 10.72 -21.39
N ASN A 77 25.74 9.56 -20.91
CA ASN A 77 27.12 9.09 -21.03
C ASN A 77 28.15 10.15 -20.53
N ASP A 78 27.84 10.70 -19.35
CA ASP A 78 28.60 11.79 -18.68
C ASP A 78 28.66 13.14 -19.42
N SER A 79 28.07 13.24 -20.61
CA SER A 79 27.92 14.49 -21.32
C SER A 79 26.68 15.26 -20.86
N ILE A 80 26.84 16.54 -20.49
CA ILE A 80 25.73 17.43 -20.11
C ILE A 80 24.92 17.78 -21.36
N ILE A 81 23.65 17.37 -21.39
CA ILE A 81 22.71 17.68 -22.48
C ILE A 81 22.04 19.04 -22.24
N GLY A 82 21.74 19.36 -20.98
CA GLY A 82 21.13 20.64 -20.62
C GLY A 82 20.38 20.58 -19.29
N LYS A 83 19.69 21.72 -18.97
CA LYS A 83 18.86 21.87 -17.77
C LYS A 83 17.42 22.17 -18.16
N TYR A 84 16.47 21.37 -17.68
CA TYR A 84 15.06 21.40 -18.09
C TYR A 84 14.14 21.49 -16.87
N LYS A 85 12.96 22.11 -17.03
CA LYS A 85 11.94 22.12 -15.97
C LYS A 85 11.41 20.71 -15.72
N ASN A 86 11.15 19.96 -16.81
CA ASN A 86 10.61 18.63 -16.79
C ASN A 86 11.38 17.73 -17.76
N ILE A 87 11.60 16.50 -17.35
CA ILE A 87 12.14 15.41 -18.18
C ILE A 87 11.22 14.21 -18.04
N SER A 88 10.89 13.54 -19.15
CA SER A 88 10.02 12.36 -19.14
C SER A 88 10.69 11.19 -19.85
N PHE A 89 10.70 10.05 -19.21
CA PHE A 89 11.10 8.77 -19.78
C PHE A 89 9.84 8.00 -20.14
N LEU A 90 9.61 7.83 -21.43
CA LEU A 90 8.40 7.24 -21.97
C LEU A 90 8.67 5.82 -22.46
N SER A 91 7.96 4.86 -21.91
CA SER A 91 8.00 3.46 -22.30
C SER A 91 7.48 3.27 -23.72
N GLN A 92 8.13 2.39 -24.50
CA GLN A 92 7.78 2.08 -25.88
C GLN A 92 7.41 0.61 -26.00
N GLY A 93 6.12 0.32 -26.25
CA GLY A 93 5.61 -1.04 -26.35
C GLY A 93 4.96 -1.57 -25.07
N LEU A 94 4.72 -2.89 -24.99
CA LEU A 94 3.81 -3.49 -24.01
C LEU A 94 4.46 -3.78 -22.64
N MET A 95 5.76 -4.05 -22.60
CA MET A 95 6.46 -4.41 -21.37
C MET A 95 7.73 -3.60 -21.23
N ASN A 96 7.77 -2.74 -20.24
CA ASN A 96 8.92 -1.90 -19.98
C ASN A 96 9.09 -1.69 -18.49
N PHE A 97 10.29 -1.87 -17.98
CA PHE A 97 10.62 -1.47 -16.62
C PHE A 97 12.03 -0.89 -16.53
N PHE A 98 12.19 -0.01 -15.58
CA PHE A 98 13.42 0.73 -15.35
C PHE A 98 13.85 0.64 -13.88
N LEU A 99 15.12 0.96 -13.65
CA LEU A 99 15.72 1.09 -12.34
C LEU A 99 15.99 2.57 -12.06
N VAL A 100 15.64 3.04 -10.87
CA VAL A 100 16.11 4.31 -10.32
C VAL A 100 17.17 4.01 -9.27
N ARG A 101 18.37 4.50 -9.46
CA ARG A 101 19.48 4.36 -8.51
C ARG A 101 19.86 5.72 -7.96
N PRO A 102 19.52 6.03 -6.71
CA PRO A 102 20.00 7.22 -6.02
C PRO A 102 21.54 7.22 -5.91
N SER A 103 22.17 8.40 -6.01
CA SER A 103 23.61 8.53 -5.77
C SER A 103 23.99 8.35 -4.30
N ASP A 104 23.04 8.61 -3.38
CA ASP A 104 23.19 8.31 -1.96
C ASP A 104 23.01 6.79 -1.73
N SER A 105 24.11 6.10 -1.41
CA SER A 105 24.13 4.65 -1.19
C SER A 105 23.32 4.17 0.01
N THR A 106 22.90 5.07 0.90
CA THR A 106 22.00 4.73 2.03
C THR A 106 20.55 4.56 1.59
N ILE A 107 20.20 5.05 0.39
CA ILE A 107 18.87 4.95 -0.21
C ILE A 107 18.88 3.82 -1.22
N LYS A 108 18.05 2.81 -0.98
CA LYS A 108 17.96 1.63 -1.86
C LYS A 108 17.45 2.01 -3.25
N GLU A 109 18.03 1.41 -4.28
CA GLU A 109 17.52 1.46 -5.64
C GLU A 109 16.13 0.80 -5.74
N GLY A 110 15.32 1.26 -6.68
CA GLY A 110 13.99 0.72 -6.94
C GLY A 110 13.75 0.42 -8.41
N ARG A 111 12.97 -0.65 -8.67
CA ARG A 111 12.52 -1.04 -10.01
C ARG A 111 11.07 -0.65 -10.19
N TYR A 112 10.75 -0.06 -11.35
CA TYR A 112 9.42 0.49 -11.62
C TYR A 112 8.99 0.16 -13.04
N ASP A 113 7.71 -0.08 -13.24
CA ASP A 113 7.12 -0.28 -14.56
C ASP A 113 6.77 1.06 -15.22
N ASP A 114 6.61 1.04 -16.54
CA ASP A 114 6.10 2.11 -17.39
C ASP A 114 6.98 3.38 -17.45
N ASN A 115 6.43 4.55 -17.07
CA ASN A 115 7.04 5.84 -17.32
C ASN A 115 7.62 6.48 -16.06
N LEU A 116 8.62 7.33 -16.24
CA LEU A 116 9.16 8.20 -15.18
C LEU A 116 9.10 9.66 -15.63
N MET A 117 8.50 10.51 -14.79
CA MET A 117 8.52 11.96 -14.96
C MET A 117 9.37 12.58 -13.85
N VAL A 118 10.23 13.52 -14.21
CA VAL A 118 11.20 14.14 -13.29
C VAL A 118 11.10 15.66 -13.38
N SER A 119 10.98 16.29 -12.23
CA SER A 119 10.99 17.75 -12.05
C SER A 119 11.67 18.10 -10.73
N ILE A 120 11.65 19.36 -10.34
CA ILE A 120 12.17 19.83 -9.05
C ILE A 120 11.00 20.15 -8.12
N ASP A 121 11.12 19.80 -6.84
CA ASP A 121 10.18 20.20 -5.80
C ASP A 121 10.59 21.55 -5.14
N SER A 122 9.70 22.10 -4.29
CA SER A 122 9.90 23.37 -3.58
C SER A 122 11.12 23.40 -2.63
N LYS A 123 11.77 22.25 -2.40
CA LYS A 123 12.98 22.11 -1.57
C LYS A 123 14.23 21.88 -2.41
N ASN A 124 14.19 22.18 -3.71
CA ASN A 124 15.26 21.95 -4.67
C ASN A 124 15.77 20.49 -4.65
N ARG A 125 14.83 19.52 -4.68
CA ARG A 125 15.10 18.09 -4.77
C ARG A 125 14.44 17.54 -6.02
N LEU A 126 14.95 16.42 -6.53
CA LEU A 126 14.27 15.71 -7.62
C LEU A 126 12.89 15.21 -7.13
N LYS A 127 11.85 15.62 -7.84
CA LYS A 127 10.50 15.10 -7.73
C LYS A 127 10.35 14.02 -8.80
N LEU A 128 10.35 12.77 -8.37
CA LEU A 128 10.25 11.59 -9.23
C LEU A 128 8.82 11.07 -9.20
N ILE A 129 8.17 10.98 -10.37
CA ILE A 129 6.81 10.48 -10.51
C ILE A 129 6.83 9.29 -11.45
N ASN A 130 6.49 8.12 -10.93
CA ASN A 130 6.22 6.93 -11.73
C ASN A 130 4.78 7.02 -12.28
N ASN A 131 4.63 7.19 -13.57
CA ASN A 131 3.34 7.13 -14.26
C ASN A 131 3.12 5.70 -14.71
N ILE A 132 2.30 4.95 -13.97
CA ILE A 132 2.21 3.50 -13.98
C ILE A 132 0.77 3.03 -14.21
N GLU A 133 0.60 1.89 -14.88
CA GLU A 133 -0.68 1.20 -14.97
C GLU A 133 -1.23 0.87 -13.58
N THR A 134 -2.53 1.09 -13.38
CA THR A 134 -3.18 0.95 -12.08
C THR A 134 -3.02 -0.45 -11.48
N GLU A 135 -3.18 -1.52 -12.28
CA GLU A 135 -3.07 -2.88 -11.75
C GLU A 135 -1.61 -3.24 -11.40
N SER A 136 -0.63 -2.73 -12.15
CA SER A 136 0.79 -2.86 -11.82
C SER A 136 1.14 -2.13 -10.52
N TYR A 137 0.57 -0.94 -10.27
CA TYR A 137 0.69 -0.25 -8.99
C TYR A 137 0.09 -1.06 -7.84
N ILE A 138 -1.15 -1.56 -8.01
CA ILE A 138 -1.83 -2.38 -7.02
C ILE A 138 -1.01 -3.63 -6.68
N ALA A 139 -0.49 -4.34 -7.69
CA ALA A 139 0.39 -5.49 -7.47
C ALA A 139 1.64 -5.11 -6.66
N GLY A 140 2.27 -3.96 -6.97
CA GLY A 140 3.42 -3.45 -6.23
C GLY A 140 3.12 -3.17 -4.75
N VAL A 141 1.95 -2.58 -4.45
CA VAL A 141 1.48 -2.36 -3.08
C VAL A 141 1.18 -3.68 -2.38
N VAL A 142 0.41 -4.58 -3.01
CA VAL A 142 0.10 -5.90 -2.44
C VAL A 142 1.38 -6.64 -2.07
N GLN A 143 2.36 -6.70 -2.95
CA GLN A 143 3.64 -7.36 -2.65
C GLN A 143 4.38 -6.68 -1.48
N ALA A 144 4.37 -5.35 -1.40
CA ALA A 144 5.02 -4.62 -0.31
C ALA A 144 4.34 -4.87 1.05
N GLU A 145 3.01 -4.98 1.08
CA GLU A 145 2.22 -5.20 2.30
C GLU A 145 2.23 -6.65 2.77
N THR A 146 2.30 -7.61 1.85
CA THR A 146 2.20 -9.04 2.19
C THR A 146 3.55 -9.73 2.31
N TRP A 147 4.65 -9.14 1.81
CA TRP A 147 6.00 -9.71 1.82
C TRP A 147 6.07 -11.16 1.30
N GLY A 148 5.17 -11.53 0.39
CA GLY A 148 5.09 -12.88 -0.14
C GLY A 148 4.68 -13.93 0.90
N ALA A 149 3.78 -13.58 1.83
CA ALA A 149 3.36 -14.41 2.95
C ALA A 149 2.72 -15.75 2.54
N THR A 150 2.20 -15.83 1.32
CA THR A 150 1.54 -17.01 0.77
C THR A 150 1.78 -17.12 -0.74
N LYS A 151 1.29 -18.21 -1.36
CA LYS A 151 1.14 -18.37 -2.81
C LYS A 151 -0.34 -18.46 -3.24
N ASN A 152 -1.27 -18.26 -2.32
CA ASN A 152 -2.69 -18.33 -2.60
C ASN A 152 -3.15 -17.12 -3.42
N VAL A 153 -3.57 -17.34 -4.66
CA VAL A 153 -3.98 -16.28 -5.59
C VAL A 153 -5.26 -15.58 -5.12
N ASP A 154 -6.19 -16.29 -4.48
CA ASP A 154 -7.44 -15.71 -3.97
C ASP A 154 -7.18 -14.75 -2.82
N PHE A 155 -6.21 -15.05 -1.94
CA PHE A 155 -5.75 -14.07 -0.95
C PHE A 155 -5.19 -12.81 -1.62
N PHE A 156 -4.35 -12.95 -2.64
CA PHE A 156 -3.81 -11.77 -3.33
C PHE A 156 -4.89 -11.01 -4.11
N LYS A 157 -5.92 -11.71 -4.61
CA LYS A 157 -7.08 -11.10 -5.25
C LYS A 157 -7.85 -10.22 -4.25
N LEU A 158 -8.21 -10.76 -3.08
CA LEU A 158 -8.90 -9.97 -2.06
C LEU A 158 -8.05 -8.80 -1.53
N GLN A 159 -6.75 -9.01 -1.32
CA GLN A 159 -5.84 -7.96 -0.89
C GLN A 159 -5.74 -6.84 -1.95
N ALA A 160 -5.70 -7.19 -3.23
CA ALA A 160 -5.71 -6.24 -4.34
C ALA A 160 -7.00 -5.41 -4.40
N ILE A 161 -8.15 -6.03 -4.11
CA ILE A 161 -9.43 -5.32 -4.00
C ILE A 161 -9.40 -4.30 -2.85
N CYS A 162 -8.86 -4.67 -1.69
CA CYS A 162 -8.69 -3.75 -0.56
C CYS A 162 -7.77 -2.57 -0.93
N VAL A 163 -6.63 -2.83 -1.55
CA VAL A 163 -5.69 -1.80 -2.03
C VAL A 163 -6.37 -0.87 -3.05
N ARG A 164 -7.17 -1.41 -3.96
CA ARG A 164 -7.91 -0.65 -4.97
C ARG A 164 -8.97 0.25 -4.34
N ASN A 165 -9.71 -0.22 -3.34
CA ASN A 165 -10.65 0.61 -2.59
C ASN A 165 -9.95 1.82 -1.97
N TYR A 166 -8.84 1.60 -1.25
CA TYR A 166 -8.07 2.69 -0.68
C TYR A 166 -7.57 3.66 -1.74
N LEU A 167 -7.05 3.16 -2.87
CA LEU A 167 -6.60 3.99 -3.98
C LEU A 167 -7.71 4.93 -4.44
N PHE A 168 -8.90 4.40 -4.78
CA PHE A 168 -9.99 5.21 -5.32
C PHE A 168 -10.59 6.17 -4.30
N MET A 169 -10.64 5.82 -3.04
CA MET A 169 -11.09 6.73 -1.97
C MET A 169 -10.12 7.88 -1.72
N ASN A 170 -8.83 7.70 -2.03
CA ASN A 170 -7.76 8.67 -1.73
C ASN A 170 -7.08 9.24 -2.98
N ILE A 171 -7.54 8.92 -4.18
CA ILE A 171 -6.86 9.25 -5.44
C ILE A 171 -6.69 10.77 -5.67
N ASN A 172 -7.53 11.58 -5.05
CA ASN A 172 -7.49 13.05 -5.12
C ASN A 172 -6.56 13.71 -4.09
N LYS A 173 -5.95 12.91 -3.18
CA LYS A 173 -5.22 13.42 -2.01
C LYS A 173 -4.07 14.36 -2.34
N HIS A 174 -3.41 14.16 -3.49
CA HIS A 174 -2.23 14.91 -3.91
C HIS A 174 -2.36 15.60 -5.27
N ILE A 175 -3.57 15.77 -5.78
CA ILE A 175 -3.81 16.37 -7.11
C ILE A 175 -3.15 17.74 -7.25
N LYS A 176 -3.33 18.63 -6.25
CA LYS A 176 -2.69 19.96 -6.22
C LYS A 176 -1.16 19.92 -6.23
N GLN A 177 -0.56 18.75 -5.97
CA GLN A 177 0.88 18.53 -6.02
C GLN A 177 1.32 17.85 -7.34
N GLY A 178 0.36 17.56 -8.26
CA GLY A 178 0.59 16.96 -9.57
C GLY A 178 0.81 15.45 -9.57
N TYR A 179 0.33 14.73 -8.55
CA TYR A 179 0.34 13.25 -8.51
C TYR A 179 -0.86 12.74 -7.69
N HIS A 180 -1.13 11.42 -7.75
CA HIS A 180 -2.26 10.79 -7.04
C HIS A 180 -1.85 10.24 -5.68
N MET A 181 -0.78 9.44 -5.64
CA MET A 181 -0.32 8.71 -4.46
C MET A 181 1.17 8.95 -4.21
N CYS A 182 1.62 8.76 -2.99
CA CYS A 182 3.04 8.65 -2.67
C CYS A 182 3.41 7.21 -2.26
N ASP A 183 4.69 6.91 -2.24
CA ASP A 183 5.23 5.56 -2.00
C ASP A 183 5.42 5.20 -0.53
N ASP A 184 4.93 6.02 0.40
CA ASP A 184 5.10 5.86 1.84
C ASP A 184 3.77 5.55 2.54
N VAL A 185 3.83 5.13 3.80
CA VAL A 185 2.71 4.82 4.72
C VAL A 185 1.68 5.95 4.85
N HIS A 186 2.02 7.17 4.48
CA HIS A 186 1.08 8.29 4.36
C HIS A 186 -0.05 8.00 3.35
N CYS A 187 0.23 7.20 2.32
CA CYS A 187 -0.72 6.67 1.36
C CYS A 187 -0.80 5.15 1.50
N GLN A 188 0.02 4.43 0.74
CA GLN A 188 0.19 2.98 0.79
C GLN A 188 1.67 2.65 0.55
N ALA A 189 2.19 1.62 1.20
CA ALA A 189 3.57 1.19 0.97
C ALA A 189 3.72 0.69 -0.47
N TYR A 190 4.37 1.49 -1.32
CA TYR A 190 4.70 1.12 -2.69
C TYR A 190 6.22 0.97 -2.82
N LYS A 191 6.71 -0.24 -3.04
CA LYS A 191 8.15 -0.54 -3.14
C LYS A 191 8.63 -0.75 -4.57
N GLY A 192 7.78 -0.38 -5.54
CA GLY A 192 8.04 -0.55 -6.96
C GLY A 192 7.40 -1.81 -7.54
N ARG A 193 7.98 -2.32 -8.61
CA ARG A 193 7.47 -3.43 -9.41
C ARG A 193 7.31 -4.72 -8.60
N ALA A 194 6.13 -5.34 -8.72
CA ALA A 194 5.92 -6.70 -8.21
C ALA A 194 6.69 -7.73 -9.07
N ASN A 195 7.19 -8.77 -8.41
CA ASN A 195 7.90 -9.88 -9.07
C ASN A 195 7.35 -11.27 -8.71
N GLN A 196 6.46 -11.35 -7.73
CA GLN A 196 5.77 -12.59 -7.39
C GLN A 196 4.59 -12.79 -8.33
N VAL A 197 4.59 -13.94 -9.06
CA VAL A 197 3.59 -14.22 -10.11
C VAL A 197 2.18 -14.25 -9.55
N GLU A 198 1.98 -14.88 -8.40
CA GLU A 198 0.67 -15.02 -7.75
C GLU A 198 0.08 -13.66 -7.32
N VAL A 199 0.94 -12.74 -6.89
CA VAL A 199 0.53 -11.35 -6.57
C VAL A 199 0.05 -10.64 -7.83
N ILE A 200 0.80 -10.74 -8.93
CA ILE A 200 0.42 -10.14 -10.21
C ILE A 200 -0.89 -10.74 -10.70
N GLN A 201 -1.04 -12.07 -10.66
CA GLN A 201 -2.27 -12.76 -11.02
C GLN A 201 -3.46 -12.27 -10.18
N GLY A 202 -3.31 -12.19 -8.86
CA GLY A 202 -4.36 -11.70 -7.95
C GLY A 202 -4.82 -10.29 -8.30
N ALA A 203 -3.88 -9.37 -8.54
CA ALA A 203 -4.19 -7.99 -8.92
C ALA A 203 -4.97 -7.92 -10.24
N TYR A 204 -4.47 -8.57 -11.30
CA TYR A 204 -5.10 -8.55 -12.61
C TYR A 204 -6.42 -9.34 -12.67
N ASN A 205 -6.55 -10.47 -11.97
CA ASN A 205 -7.80 -11.25 -11.88
C ASN A 205 -8.91 -10.49 -11.16
N SER A 206 -8.57 -9.55 -10.29
CA SER A 206 -9.51 -8.68 -9.57
C SER A 206 -9.76 -7.33 -10.26
N LYS A 207 -9.25 -7.13 -11.47
CA LYS A 207 -9.41 -5.85 -12.20
C LYS A 207 -10.86 -5.38 -12.18
N SER A 208 -11.05 -4.10 -11.87
CA SER A 208 -12.37 -3.44 -11.75
C SER A 208 -13.24 -3.91 -10.57
N GLU A 209 -12.80 -4.84 -9.74
CA GLU A 209 -13.54 -5.25 -8.53
C GLU A 209 -13.20 -4.34 -7.35
N VAL A 210 -14.23 -3.90 -6.64
CA VAL A 210 -14.17 -3.06 -5.43
C VAL A 210 -15.13 -3.56 -4.38
N ILE A 211 -14.96 -3.12 -3.13
CA ILE A 211 -15.85 -3.41 -2.02
C ILE A 211 -16.75 -2.20 -1.77
N VAL A 212 -18.06 -2.45 -1.72
CA VAL A 212 -19.08 -1.42 -1.51
C VAL A 212 -20.00 -1.79 -0.35
N ASP A 213 -20.59 -0.76 0.27
CA ASP A 213 -21.70 -0.90 1.23
C ASP A 213 -23.02 -1.26 0.53
N SER A 214 -24.10 -1.40 1.31
CA SER A 214 -25.44 -1.69 0.80
C SER A 214 -26.00 -0.59 -0.13
N ALA A 215 -25.54 0.64 0.01
CA ALA A 215 -25.91 1.77 -0.86
C ALA A 215 -25.07 1.84 -2.14
N GLY A 216 -24.03 1.03 -2.26
CA GLY A 216 -23.14 1.01 -3.43
C GLY A 216 -21.95 1.96 -3.34
N ASN A 217 -21.68 2.58 -2.19
CA ASN A 217 -20.53 3.43 -1.96
C ASN A 217 -19.29 2.61 -1.62
N LEU A 218 -18.11 3.09 -2.05
CA LEU A 218 -16.84 2.53 -1.64
C LEU A 218 -16.67 2.63 -0.12
N ILE A 219 -16.09 1.59 0.48
CA ILE A 219 -15.82 1.55 1.93
C ILE A 219 -14.32 1.57 2.25
N GLU A 220 -13.99 2.03 3.46
CA GLU A 220 -12.63 1.90 4.02
C GLU A 220 -12.30 0.44 4.26
N THR A 221 -11.20 -0.04 3.65
CA THR A 221 -10.76 -1.43 3.70
C THR A 221 -9.46 -1.56 4.46
N LEU A 222 -9.56 -1.41 5.79
CA LEU A 222 -8.41 -1.50 6.68
C LEU A 222 -8.03 -2.97 6.91
N PHE A 223 -6.74 -3.23 7.01
CA PHE A 223 -6.19 -4.56 7.26
C PHE A 223 -4.97 -4.50 8.19
N HIS A 224 -4.66 -5.59 8.81
CA HIS A 224 -3.53 -5.76 9.72
C HIS A 224 -3.01 -7.20 9.66
N SER A 225 -1.82 -7.47 10.21
CA SER A 225 -1.18 -8.79 10.08
C SER A 225 -1.99 -9.92 10.71
N ASN A 226 -2.36 -9.80 12.01
CA ASN A 226 -3.10 -10.84 12.75
C ASN A 226 -3.99 -10.23 13.83
N SER A 227 -5.25 -10.67 13.94
CA SER A 227 -6.23 -10.13 14.89
C SER A 227 -6.00 -10.56 16.34
N GLY A 228 -5.24 -11.62 16.58
CA GLY A 228 -5.13 -12.26 17.91
C GLY A 228 -6.36 -13.05 18.33
N GLY A 229 -7.19 -13.49 17.35
CA GLY A 229 -8.43 -14.25 17.58
C GLY A 229 -9.69 -13.40 17.69
N GLU A 230 -9.56 -12.06 17.60
CA GLU A 230 -10.69 -11.12 17.64
C GLU A 230 -10.32 -9.78 17.01
N THR A 231 -11.13 -9.30 16.06
CA THR A 231 -11.01 -7.93 15.54
C THR A 231 -11.63 -6.92 16.49
N VAL A 232 -11.40 -5.62 16.30
CA VAL A 232 -11.97 -4.55 17.12
C VAL A 232 -12.74 -3.55 16.26
N ASN A 233 -13.65 -2.80 16.89
CA ASN A 233 -14.35 -1.72 16.22
C ASN A 233 -13.39 -0.59 15.84
N SER A 234 -13.68 0.11 14.75
CA SER A 234 -12.87 1.22 14.27
C SER A 234 -12.75 2.36 15.29
N GLU A 235 -13.83 2.70 16.00
CA GLU A 235 -13.89 3.74 17.02
C GLU A 235 -13.02 3.43 18.26
N ASP A 236 -12.68 2.17 18.49
CA ASP A 236 -11.80 1.78 19.59
C ASP A 236 -10.31 2.11 19.29
N VAL A 237 -10.01 2.45 18.05
CA VAL A 237 -8.64 2.79 17.61
C VAL A 237 -8.54 4.22 17.11
N TRP A 238 -9.52 4.73 16.33
CA TRP A 238 -9.47 6.05 15.69
C TRP A 238 -10.63 6.99 16.03
N SER A 239 -11.46 6.67 17.01
CA SER A 239 -12.60 7.47 17.45
C SER A 239 -13.67 7.74 16.38
N LYS A 240 -13.57 7.12 15.19
CA LYS A 240 -14.56 7.24 14.11
C LYS A 240 -15.20 5.88 13.85
N PRO A 241 -16.52 5.75 14.08
CA PRO A 241 -17.23 4.52 13.78
C PRO A 241 -17.43 4.34 12.28
N PHE A 242 -17.15 3.12 11.79
CA PHE A 242 -17.51 2.66 10.46
C PHE A 242 -18.38 1.41 10.61
N SER A 243 -19.59 1.43 10.06
CA SER A 243 -20.57 0.35 10.21
C SER A 243 -20.11 -1.02 9.71
N HIS A 244 -19.15 -1.05 8.79
CA HIS A 244 -18.56 -2.27 8.24
C HIS A 244 -17.29 -2.73 8.96
N LEU A 245 -16.70 -1.92 9.87
CA LEU A 245 -15.49 -2.23 10.63
C LEU A 245 -15.83 -2.55 12.10
N VAL A 246 -16.57 -3.63 12.29
CA VAL A 246 -17.08 -4.09 13.58
C VAL A 246 -16.21 -5.23 14.12
N GLY A 247 -15.92 -5.18 15.43
CA GLY A 247 -15.21 -6.24 16.14
C GLY A 247 -15.98 -7.57 16.11
N LYS A 248 -15.26 -8.66 15.87
CA LYS A 248 -15.81 -10.02 15.85
C LYS A 248 -14.77 -11.06 16.19
N LYS A 249 -15.23 -12.25 16.62
CA LYS A 249 -14.36 -13.41 16.80
C LYS A 249 -13.77 -13.83 15.45
N ASP A 250 -12.47 -14.10 15.45
CA ASP A 250 -11.70 -14.48 14.29
C ASP A 250 -10.83 -15.71 14.61
N SER A 251 -11.47 -16.87 14.62
CA SER A 251 -10.80 -18.16 14.87
C SER A 251 -9.76 -18.49 13.80
N PHE A 252 -9.86 -17.91 12.59
CA PHE A 252 -8.95 -18.16 11.50
C PHE A 252 -7.55 -17.56 11.72
N SER A 253 -7.44 -16.55 12.58
CA SER A 253 -6.16 -15.95 12.98
C SER A 253 -5.42 -16.74 14.06
N VAL A 254 -6.09 -17.67 14.76
CA VAL A 254 -5.53 -18.42 15.88
C VAL A 254 -4.47 -19.41 15.40
N GLY A 255 -3.33 -19.47 16.09
CA GLY A 255 -2.23 -20.38 15.77
C GLY A 255 -1.40 -20.01 14.54
N MET A 256 -1.73 -18.91 13.84
CA MET A 256 -0.93 -18.40 12.74
C MET A 256 0.38 -17.75 13.24
N LYS A 257 1.32 -17.50 12.34
CA LYS A 257 2.70 -17.08 12.67
C LYS A 257 2.80 -15.83 13.55
N ALA A 258 1.95 -14.83 13.34
CA ALA A 258 1.94 -13.59 14.10
C ALA A 258 0.91 -13.59 15.24
N TYR A 259 0.32 -14.77 15.56
CA TYR A 259 -0.73 -14.88 16.57
C TYR A 259 -0.25 -14.53 17.98
N GLU A 260 0.92 -15.01 18.41
CA GLU A 260 1.44 -14.81 19.76
C GLU A 260 2.71 -13.98 19.77
N TRP A 261 2.89 -13.24 20.86
CA TRP A 261 4.13 -12.52 21.12
C TRP A 261 4.36 -12.31 22.62
N GLU A 262 5.61 -12.12 23.00
CA GLU A 262 6.00 -11.80 24.36
C GLU A 262 6.89 -10.55 24.37
N LYS A 263 6.82 -9.78 25.44
CA LYS A 263 7.72 -8.66 25.71
C LYS A 263 7.96 -8.52 27.20
N TYR A 264 9.22 -8.28 27.55
CA TYR A 264 9.65 -8.04 28.92
C TYR A 264 9.96 -6.55 29.08
N ILE A 265 9.44 -5.95 30.16
CA ILE A 265 9.63 -4.54 30.51
C ILE A 265 10.05 -4.48 31.95
N LYS A 266 11.13 -3.73 32.28
CA LYS A 266 11.56 -3.56 33.66
C LYS A 266 10.40 -3.02 34.49
N LEU A 267 10.11 -3.67 35.62
CA LEU A 267 8.96 -3.32 36.47
C LEU A 267 9.01 -1.86 36.94
N LYS A 268 10.22 -1.33 37.22
CA LYS A 268 10.42 0.09 37.55
C LYS A 268 9.99 1.04 36.42
N ASP A 269 10.25 0.69 35.17
CA ASP A 269 9.92 1.54 34.01
C ASP A 269 8.43 1.45 33.71
N TRP A 270 7.82 0.24 33.83
CA TRP A 270 6.40 0.01 33.75
C TRP A 270 5.61 0.83 34.76
N ARG A 271 5.98 0.74 36.06
CA ARG A 271 5.37 1.51 37.15
C ARG A 271 5.54 3.02 36.96
N ARG A 272 6.74 3.48 36.56
CA ARG A 272 7.02 4.90 36.31
C ARG A 272 6.11 5.44 35.19
N TYR A 273 5.94 4.73 34.12
CA TYR A 273 5.06 5.13 33.02
C TYR A 273 3.64 5.45 33.50
N PHE A 274 3.04 4.59 34.32
CA PHE A 274 1.70 4.81 34.85
C PHE A 274 1.66 5.94 35.87
N LYS A 275 2.65 6.04 36.74
CA LYS A 275 2.81 7.16 37.67
C LYS A 275 2.87 8.49 36.94
N ASP A 276 3.68 8.60 35.90
CA ASP A 276 3.84 9.83 35.09
C ASP A 276 2.55 10.22 34.37
N LYS A 277 1.61 9.30 34.19
CA LYS A 277 0.26 9.52 33.66
C LYS A 277 -0.81 9.72 34.76
N GLY A 278 -0.42 9.90 36.01
CA GLY A 278 -1.33 10.23 37.12
C GLY A 278 -1.97 9.04 37.81
N VAL A 279 -1.55 7.81 37.51
CA VAL A 279 -2.04 6.61 38.22
C VAL A 279 -1.39 6.50 39.59
N ASP A 280 -2.18 6.32 40.66
CA ASP A 280 -1.66 6.15 42.01
C ASP A 280 -1.03 4.77 42.24
N ILE A 281 0.21 4.63 41.84
CA ILE A 281 0.97 3.38 42.01
C ILE A 281 1.33 3.03 43.45
N LYS A 282 0.87 3.83 44.45
CA LYS A 282 1.02 3.46 45.87
C LYS A 282 -0.08 2.55 46.36
N ASP A 283 -1.27 2.61 45.71
CA ASP A 283 -2.40 1.73 45.96
C ASP A 283 -2.03 0.28 45.64
N ASP A 284 -2.26 -0.63 46.59
CA ASP A 284 -1.85 -2.05 46.44
C ASP A 284 -2.75 -2.80 45.39
N SER A 285 -4.00 -2.40 45.22
CA SER A 285 -4.88 -2.95 44.21
C SER A 285 -4.35 -2.59 42.82
N ILE A 286 -3.96 -1.32 42.62
CA ILE A 286 -3.38 -0.83 41.35
C ILE A 286 -2.05 -1.51 41.08
N LYS A 287 -1.17 -1.65 42.11
CA LYS A 287 0.09 -2.41 41.95
C LYS A 287 -0.15 -3.84 41.49
N ASN A 288 -1.12 -4.50 42.11
CA ASN A 288 -1.48 -5.86 41.72
C ASN A 288 -2.02 -5.93 40.30
N GLU A 289 -2.92 -5.03 39.90
CA GLU A 289 -3.48 -5.00 38.55
C GLU A 289 -2.42 -4.68 37.49
N LEU A 290 -1.44 -3.81 37.80
CA LEU A 290 -0.32 -3.48 36.88
C LEU A 290 0.48 -4.72 36.43
N ILE A 291 0.55 -5.76 37.26
CA ILE A 291 1.31 -6.98 36.98
C ILE A 291 0.41 -8.19 36.67
N ASN A 292 -0.92 -8.05 36.83
CA ASN A 292 -1.90 -9.12 36.58
C ASN A 292 -3.03 -8.67 35.64
N PHE A 293 -2.85 -7.57 34.90
CA PHE A 293 -3.83 -7.12 33.93
C PHE A 293 -4.15 -8.25 32.95
N SER A 294 -5.45 -8.49 32.71
CA SER A 294 -5.90 -9.60 31.86
C SER A 294 -7.03 -9.17 30.92
N GLN A 295 -7.00 -9.72 29.73
CA GLN A 295 -8.01 -9.60 28.69
C GLN A 295 -8.59 -10.97 28.26
N LYS A 296 -8.58 -11.97 29.17
CA LYS A 296 -9.10 -13.31 28.88
C LYS A 296 -10.60 -13.33 28.59
N GLU A 297 -11.38 -12.46 29.24
CA GLU A 297 -12.82 -12.36 29.09
C GLU A 297 -13.23 -11.49 27.88
N GLY A 298 -12.30 -10.85 27.20
CA GLY A 298 -12.50 -9.97 26.05
C GLY A 298 -11.52 -8.83 26.02
N ARG A 299 -11.45 -8.16 24.88
CA ARG A 299 -10.55 -7.02 24.67
C ARG A 299 -11.00 -5.82 25.50
N LYS A 300 -10.04 -5.18 26.17
CA LYS A 300 -10.21 -3.90 26.86
C LYS A 300 -9.74 -2.75 25.97
N LYS A 301 -10.25 -1.55 26.23
CA LYS A 301 -9.88 -0.32 25.49
C LYS A 301 -8.77 0.44 26.18
N ASP A 302 -8.70 0.34 27.51
CA ASP A 302 -7.74 1.06 28.34
C ASP A 302 -7.23 0.23 29.51
N MET A 303 -6.22 0.75 30.18
CA MET A 303 -5.70 0.29 31.45
C MET A 303 -5.54 1.54 32.34
N PHE A 304 -6.31 1.63 33.42
CA PHE A 304 -6.40 2.81 34.33
C PHE A 304 -6.75 4.11 33.57
N GLY A 305 -7.65 4.05 32.60
CA GLY A 305 -8.04 5.21 31.78
C GLY A 305 -7.01 5.61 30.72
N ILE A 306 -5.88 4.91 30.59
CA ILE A 306 -4.90 5.13 29.55
C ILE A 306 -5.23 4.21 28.37
N PRO A 307 -5.53 4.76 27.15
CA PRO A 307 -5.87 3.94 26.01
C PRO A 307 -4.78 2.92 25.66
N LEU A 308 -5.16 1.65 25.46
CA LEU A 308 -4.20 0.59 25.09
C LEU A 308 -3.47 0.88 23.77
N VAL A 309 -4.07 1.65 22.86
CA VAL A 309 -3.41 2.13 21.64
C VAL A 309 -2.22 3.04 21.96
N GLN A 310 -2.33 3.87 23.03
CA GLN A 310 -1.24 4.71 23.49
C GLN A 310 -0.15 3.85 24.12
N ILE A 311 -0.51 2.91 25.01
CA ILE A 311 0.45 1.99 25.66
C ILE A 311 1.19 1.17 24.58
N ARG A 312 0.45 0.67 23.56
CA ARG A 312 1.05 -0.04 22.42
C ARG A 312 2.11 0.81 21.73
N LYS A 313 1.81 2.08 21.45
CA LYS A 313 2.72 3.02 20.79
C LYS A 313 3.97 3.30 21.66
N ASP A 314 3.76 3.64 22.93
CA ASP A 314 4.82 4.09 23.84
C ASP A 314 5.82 2.96 24.14
N PHE A 315 5.34 1.73 24.24
CA PHE A 315 6.18 0.55 24.47
C PHE A 315 6.52 -0.23 23.20
N GLY A 316 6.09 0.18 22.01
CA GLY A 316 6.35 -0.52 20.75
C GLY A 316 5.83 -1.96 20.78
N LEU A 317 4.59 -2.18 21.25
CA LEU A 317 3.96 -3.50 21.33
C LEU A 317 3.40 -3.90 19.94
N ARG A 318 3.32 -5.21 19.68
CA ARG A 318 2.76 -5.70 18.43
C ARG A 318 1.26 -5.44 18.29
N SER A 319 0.50 -5.58 19.42
CA SER A 319 -0.95 -5.34 19.46
C SER A 319 -1.35 -4.69 20.77
N THR A 320 -2.63 -4.35 20.93
CA THR A 320 -3.27 -3.93 22.18
C THR A 320 -3.83 -5.11 22.98
N PHE A 321 -3.74 -6.32 22.46
CA PHE A 321 -4.34 -7.52 23.03
C PHE A 321 -3.28 -8.32 23.80
N PHE A 322 -3.06 -7.99 25.10
CA PHE A 322 -2.05 -8.62 25.94
C PHE A 322 -2.53 -8.77 27.39
N ASP A 323 -1.98 -9.74 28.08
CA ASP A 323 -2.06 -9.93 29.52
C ASP A 323 -0.72 -9.58 30.15
N CYS A 324 -0.71 -9.14 31.42
CA CYS A 324 0.49 -8.90 32.21
C CYS A 324 0.72 -10.06 33.19
N GLN A 325 1.98 -10.37 33.45
CA GLN A 325 2.41 -11.34 34.46
C GLN A 325 3.71 -10.83 35.14
N GLU A 326 3.77 -10.88 36.44
CA GLU A 326 5.01 -10.60 37.17
C GLU A 326 6.11 -11.61 36.81
N TRP A 327 7.32 -11.12 36.58
CA TRP A 327 8.47 -11.93 36.18
C TRP A 327 9.76 -11.39 36.86
N GLY A 328 9.89 -11.63 38.15
CA GLY A 328 11.00 -11.10 38.93
C GLY A 328 11.06 -9.56 38.95
N SER A 329 12.11 -8.96 38.42
CA SER A 329 12.28 -7.50 38.35
C SER A 329 11.62 -6.89 37.09
N GLU A 330 10.86 -7.69 36.31
CA GLU A 330 10.21 -7.30 35.07
C GLU A 330 8.71 -7.60 35.14
N VAL A 331 7.94 -7.01 34.22
CA VAL A 331 6.61 -7.46 33.83
C VAL A 331 6.70 -8.14 32.47
N LYS A 332 6.20 -9.35 32.37
CA LYS A 332 6.06 -10.09 31.12
C LYS A 332 4.71 -9.78 30.52
N LEU A 333 4.70 -9.22 29.32
CA LEU A 333 3.50 -9.07 28.50
C LEU A 333 3.36 -10.28 27.58
N LYS A 334 2.27 -11.03 27.71
CA LYS A 334 1.87 -12.11 26.79
C LYS A 334 0.78 -11.57 25.90
N GLY A 335 1.10 -11.33 24.63
CA GLY A 335 0.16 -10.72 23.70
C GLY A 335 -0.26 -11.64 22.58
N ARG A 336 -1.38 -11.28 21.95
CA ARG A 336 -1.94 -11.93 20.79
C ARG A 336 -2.16 -10.94 19.65
N GLY A 337 -1.87 -11.37 18.41
CA GLY A 337 -2.05 -10.58 17.21
C GLY A 337 -0.94 -9.57 16.91
N TYR A 338 -0.99 -8.99 15.71
CA TYR A 338 -0.03 -8.00 15.23
C TYR A 338 -0.74 -6.96 14.35
N GLY A 339 -0.70 -5.71 14.77
CA GLY A 339 -1.35 -4.58 14.10
C GLY A 339 -2.38 -3.88 14.96
N HIS A 340 -3.24 -3.10 14.33
CA HIS A 340 -4.28 -2.30 15.02
C HIS A 340 -5.53 -3.11 15.36
N GLY A 341 -5.75 -4.26 14.73
CA GLY A 341 -6.87 -5.15 15.01
C GLY A 341 -8.19 -4.82 14.33
N VAL A 342 -8.29 -3.75 13.54
CA VAL A 342 -9.52 -3.33 12.85
C VAL A 342 -9.58 -3.90 11.43
N GLY A 343 -10.76 -4.34 10.99
CA GLY A 343 -11.00 -4.86 9.65
C GLY A 343 -10.33 -6.21 9.43
N MET A 344 -9.72 -6.41 8.26
CA MET A 344 -9.23 -7.73 7.83
C MET A 344 -7.90 -8.12 8.49
N SER A 345 -7.87 -9.32 9.10
CA SER A 345 -6.62 -10.00 9.46
C SER A 345 -6.03 -10.69 8.23
N GLN A 346 -4.81 -10.29 7.83
CA GLN A 346 -4.15 -10.90 6.68
C GLN A 346 -3.91 -12.41 6.88
N GLU A 347 -3.38 -12.81 8.04
CA GLU A 347 -3.15 -14.23 8.33
C GLU A 347 -4.45 -15.03 8.48
N GLY A 348 -5.51 -14.42 9.05
CA GLY A 348 -6.84 -15.05 9.08
C GLY A 348 -7.42 -15.23 7.69
N ALA A 349 -7.29 -14.21 6.83
CA ALA A 349 -7.73 -14.27 5.44
C ALA A 349 -6.95 -15.31 4.61
N ILE A 350 -5.63 -15.43 4.81
CA ILE A 350 -4.82 -16.50 4.19
C ILE A 350 -5.37 -17.88 4.62
N ASN A 351 -5.58 -18.07 5.91
CA ASN A 351 -6.08 -19.35 6.44
C ASN A 351 -7.48 -19.69 5.91
N MET A 352 -8.38 -18.71 5.78
CA MET A 352 -9.69 -18.92 5.14
C MET A 352 -9.54 -19.35 3.68
N CYS A 353 -8.73 -18.65 2.89
CA CYS A 353 -8.48 -19.01 1.49
C CYS A 353 -7.84 -20.41 1.36
N ASP A 354 -6.92 -20.77 2.26
CA ASP A 354 -6.29 -22.11 2.28
C ASP A 354 -7.27 -23.22 2.68
N GLN A 355 -8.34 -22.89 3.41
CA GLN A 355 -9.46 -23.80 3.72
C GLN A 355 -10.50 -23.85 2.60
N GLY A 356 -10.32 -23.12 1.49
CA GLY A 356 -11.21 -23.15 0.32
C GLY A 356 -12.36 -22.14 0.37
N PHE A 357 -12.31 -21.14 1.26
CA PHE A 357 -13.25 -20.03 1.19
C PHE A 357 -12.94 -19.16 -0.03
N GLU A 358 -13.97 -18.83 -0.78
CA GLU A 358 -13.86 -17.89 -1.90
C GLU A 358 -13.50 -16.47 -1.40
N TYR A 359 -12.70 -15.73 -2.15
CA TYR A 359 -12.22 -14.38 -1.75
C TYR A 359 -13.34 -13.42 -1.34
N TRP A 360 -14.53 -13.48 -1.97
CA TRP A 360 -15.69 -12.65 -1.62
C TRP A 360 -16.31 -13.03 -0.27
N GLN A 361 -16.31 -14.32 0.12
CA GLN A 361 -16.75 -14.76 1.45
C GLN A 361 -15.83 -14.22 2.55
N VAL A 362 -14.53 -14.20 2.29
CA VAL A 362 -13.53 -13.62 3.22
C VAL A 362 -13.77 -12.11 3.38
N ILE A 363 -14.07 -11.41 2.28
CA ILE A 363 -14.41 -9.97 2.32
C ILE A 363 -15.66 -9.72 3.16
N GLU A 364 -16.75 -10.46 2.92
CA GLU A 364 -18.00 -10.34 3.68
C GLU A 364 -17.82 -10.69 5.16
N PHE A 365 -16.92 -11.64 5.47
CA PHE A 365 -16.58 -11.96 6.85
C PHE A 365 -15.93 -10.79 7.56
N TYR A 366 -14.91 -10.15 6.99
CA TYR A 366 -14.18 -9.06 7.66
C TYR A 366 -14.83 -7.68 7.55
N PHE A 367 -15.59 -7.42 6.50
CA PHE A 367 -16.27 -6.13 6.24
C PHE A 367 -17.79 -6.33 6.30
N THR A 368 -18.35 -6.16 7.46
CA THR A 368 -19.77 -6.45 7.74
C THR A 368 -20.72 -5.67 6.82
N GLY A 369 -21.67 -6.35 6.17
CA GLY A 369 -22.67 -5.71 5.31
C GLY A 369 -22.15 -5.15 4.00
N SER A 370 -20.90 -5.50 3.63
CA SER A 370 -20.32 -5.13 2.35
C SER A 370 -20.42 -6.24 1.30
N LYS A 371 -20.16 -5.91 0.05
CA LYS A 371 -20.09 -6.87 -1.06
C LYS A 371 -19.09 -6.45 -2.12
N VAL A 372 -18.59 -7.40 -2.89
CA VAL A 372 -17.78 -7.13 -4.07
C VAL A 372 -18.66 -6.68 -5.22
N LYS A 373 -18.24 -5.62 -5.93
CA LYS A 373 -18.91 -5.09 -7.11
C LYS A 373 -17.88 -4.75 -8.19
N ARG A 374 -18.22 -4.96 -9.44
CA ARG A 374 -17.43 -4.45 -10.58
C ARG A 374 -17.87 -3.03 -10.93
N ILE A 375 -16.90 -2.14 -11.16
CA ILE A 375 -17.11 -0.75 -11.54
C ILE A 375 -16.27 -0.40 -12.76
N GLU A 376 -16.62 0.67 -13.46
CA GLU A 376 -15.85 1.21 -14.57
C GLU A 376 -14.70 2.08 -14.03
N THR A 377 -13.63 1.44 -13.55
CA THR A 377 -12.46 2.11 -12.97
C THR A 377 -11.81 3.11 -13.93
N ASP A 378 -11.86 2.81 -15.23
CA ASP A 378 -11.27 3.64 -16.29
C ASP A 378 -11.90 5.03 -16.36
N LYS A 379 -13.21 5.15 -16.18
CA LYS A 379 -13.90 6.45 -16.14
C LYS A 379 -13.49 7.29 -14.94
N ILE A 380 -13.32 6.66 -13.78
CA ILE A 380 -12.91 7.36 -12.55
C ILE A 380 -11.52 7.98 -12.74
N ILE A 381 -10.57 7.19 -13.23
CA ILE A 381 -9.18 7.63 -13.40
C ILE A 381 -9.07 8.70 -14.50
N ASN A 382 -9.81 8.58 -15.61
CA ASN A 382 -9.80 9.57 -16.67
C ASN A 382 -10.28 10.95 -16.18
N ASN A 383 -11.40 11.00 -15.49
CA ASN A 383 -11.93 12.25 -14.95
C ASN A 383 -10.94 12.94 -14.00
N ILE A 384 -10.16 12.16 -13.24
CA ILE A 384 -9.18 12.69 -12.29
C ILE A 384 -7.90 13.14 -13.00
N ASN A 385 -7.44 12.41 -14.03
CA ASN A 385 -6.29 12.81 -14.82
C ASN A 385 -6.53 14.16 -15.54
N GLU A 386 -7.74 14.43 -15.99
CA GLU A 386 -8.12 15.71 -16.58
C GLU A 386 -7.99 16.88 -15.59
N LEU A 387 -8.29 16.66 -14.31
CA LEU A 387 -8.10 17.67 -13.26
C LEU A 387 -6.62 18.03 -13.06
N ILE A 388 -5.72 17.05 -13.05
CA ILE A 388 -4.27 17.30 -12.93
C ILE A 388 -3.74 18.13 -14.10
N ILE A 389 -4.22 17.89 -15.32
CA ILE A 389 -3.78 18.62 -16.51
C ILE A 389 -4.25 20.08 -16.45
N ASN A 390 -5.44 20.33 -15.95
CA ASN A 390 -6.03 21.67 -15.87
C ASN A 390 -5.40 22.53 -14.77
N ASP A 391 -5.02 21.94 -13.63
CA ASP A 391 -4.35 22.66 -12.53
C ASP A 391 -2.86 23.00 -12.85
N ASN A 392 -2.28 22.41 -13.90
CA ASN A 392 -0.89 22.67 -14.32
C ASN A 392 -0.78 23.62 -15.54
N LYS A 393 -1.90 24.17 -16.02
CA LYS A 393 -1.94 25.24 -17.03
C LYS A 393 -2.01 26.60 -16.38
#